data_c9f9deaf647c22848b75386c73c00a6c
#
_entry.id   c9f9deaf647c22848b75386c73c00a6c
#
_cell.length_a   1.000
_cell.length_b   1.000
_cell.length_c   1.000
_cell.angle_alpha   90.00
_cell.angle_beta   90.00
_cell.angle_gamma   90.00
#
_symmetry.space_group_name_H-M   'P 1'
#
loop_
_entity.id
_entity.type
_entity.pdbx_description
1 polymer ?
#
loop_
_entity_poly.entity_id
_entity_poly.type
_entity_poly.pdbx_seq_one_letter_code
_entity_poly.pdbx_strand_id
1 'polypeptide(L)'
;MVQDSLLDCLSNHKSCSTLESTLLPSFAIDVGPLDGSREPLLVENDGTLLGSYVTLNYCWGSPQTLQLVRSSKEGLKECTALDSLPQTLKDAVIITRRLGQQYLWVDALCILQDDNEAKQEEISRMSQIYKNSVFTIQAASSNSVAQGFLHTRKAPSIPPCKLLFSRDTEGHESYVYARVPTYTKVVGDAPTNSRAWLLIYASDQVYFACRQSVKREDGMWGPSYGGPTISPRHYRTLRPNLFNQGGLSASEMREETLAAWYTGISLFYTYRSITDSRD
;
A
#
# COMPACT_ATOMS: atom_id res chain seq x y z
N MET A 1 4.99 3.74 -15.67
CA MET A 1 4.58 4.60 -14.54
C MET A 1 5.20 4.18 -13.21
N VAL A 2 4.92 2.99 -12.62
CA VAL A 2 5.43 2.63 -11.28
C VAL A 2 6.96 2.61 -11.25
N GLN A 3 7.61 1.94 -12.20
CA GLN A 3 9.06 1.88 -12.30
C GLN A 3 9.69 3.27 -12.49
N ASP A 4 9.13 4.09 -13.38
CA ASP A 4 9.62 5.45 -13.62
C ASP A 4 9.44 6.33 -12.37
N SER A 5 8.31 6.17 -11.67
CA SER A 5 8.05 6.89 -10.41
C SER A 5 8.98 6.47 -9.30
N LEU A 6 9.32 5.18 -9.24
CA LEU A 6 10.30 4.65 -8.30
C LEU A 6 11.71 5.17 -8.59
N LEU A 7 12.15 5.10 -9.84
CA LEU A 7 13.45 5.61 -10.27
C LEU A 7 13.60 7.11 -9.97
N ASP A 8 12.57 7.89 -10.30
CA ASP A 8 12.56 9.31 -9.99
C ASP A 8 12.62 9.58 -8.47
N CYS A 9 11.85 8.82 -7.68
CA CYS A 9 11.89 8.94 -6.23
C CYS A 9 13.26 8.60 -5.66
N LEU A 10 13.87 7.51 -6.09
CA LEU A 10 15.21 7.09 -5.65
C LEU A 10 16.30 8.11 -6.03
N SER A 11 16.17 8.75 -7.19
CA SER A 11 17.15 9.71 -7.70
C SER A 11 17.01 11.09 -7.08
N ASN A 12 15.79 11.53 -6.79
CA ASN A 12 15.50 12.93 -6.50
C ASN A 12 15.00 13.18 -5.07
N HIS A 13 14.57 12.15 -4.33
CA HIS A 13 13.96 12.32 -3.01
C HIS A 13 14.86 11.78 -1.89
N LYS A 14 15.68 12.67 -1.32
CA LYS A 14 16.64 12.31 -0.24
C LYS A 14 16.00 11.73 1.03
N SER A 15 14.72 12.05 1.29
CA SER A 15 14.00 11.59 2.49
C SER A 15 13.24 10.28 2.27
N CYS A 16 13.23 9.75 1.04
CA CYS A 16 12.57 8.50 0.74
C CYS A 16 13.47 7.29 1.01
N SER A 17 12.88 6.13 1.04
CA SER A 17 13.56 4.86 1.31
C SER A 17 14.60 4.50 0.26
N THR A 18 15.54 3.69 0.69
CA THR A 18 16.40 2.88 -0.19
C THR A 18 15.81 1.46 -0.29
N LEU A 19 16.16 0.75 -1.36
CA LEU A 19 15.79 -0.67 -1.56
C LEU A 19 16.69 -1.57 -0.72
N GLU A 20 16.71 -1.37 0.60
CA GLU A 20 17.55 -2.17 1.50
C GLU A 20 16.81 -3.43 1.94
N SER A 21 17.55 -4.53 2.02
CA SER A 21 17.07 -5.74 2.66
C SER A 21 16.90 -5.52 4.16
N THR A 22 15.79 -5.99 4.69
CA THR A 22 15.47 -5.95 6.12
C THR A 22 15.24 -7.36 6.63
N LEU A 23 15.15 -7.54 7.93
CA LEU A 23 14.71 -8.80 8.50
C LEU A 23 13.26 -9.07 8.05
N LEU A 24 13.04 -10.25 7.46
CA LEU A 24 11.68 -10.64 7.08
C LEU A 24 10.79 -10.85 8.30
N PRO A 25 9.47 -10.63 8.18
CA PRO A 25 8.50 -11.04 9.20
C PRO A 25 8.57 -12.53 9.52
N SER A 26 7.94 -12.96 10.61
CA SER A 26 7.91 -14.36 11.05
C SER A 26 7.44 -15.31 9.95
N PHE A 27 6.51 -14.84 9.12
CA PHE A 27 6.04 -15.51 7.91
C PHE A 27 5.96 -14.53 6.76
N ALA A 28 6.27 -15.00 5.55
CA ALA A 28 6.11 -14.28 4.30
C ALA A 28 5.76 -15.27 3.18
N ILE A 29 5.10 -14.81 2.14
CA ILE A 29 4.86 -15.60 0.93
C ILE A 29 6.01 -15.33 -0.05
N ASP A 30 6.79 -16.34 -0.39
CA ASP A 30 7.66 -16.31 -1.57
C ASP A 30 6.76 -16.45 -2.80
N VAL A 31 6.65 -15.38 -3.56
CA VAL A 31 5.72 -15.32 -4.70
C VAL A 31 6.19 -16.10 -5.92
N GLY A 32 7.42 -16.62 -5.91
CA GLY A 32 8.05 -17.27 -7.06
C GLY A 32 8.47 -16.29 -8.15
N PRO A 33 9.02 -16.77 -9.25
CA PRO A 33 9.55 -15.96 -10.34
C PRO A 33 8.44 -15.32 -11.18
N LEU A 34 8.81 -14.29 -11.94
CA LEU A 34 7.89 -13.50 -12.76
C LEU A 34 7.20 -14.33 -13.85
N ASP A 35 7.89 -15.32 -14.39
CA ASP A 35 7.38 -16.21 -15.44
C ASP A 35 6.35 -17.24 -14.93
N GLY A 36 6.16 -17.32 -13.60
CA GLY A 36 5.21 -18.25 -12.99
C GLY A 36 5.67 -19.70 -13.03
N SER A 37 6.95 -19.98 -13.31
CA SER A 37 7.49 -21.36 -13.36
C SER A 37 7.47 -22.08 -12.01
N ARG A 38 7.25 -21.35 -10.91
CA ARG A 38 7.06 -21.87 -9.57
C ARG A 38 5.87 -21.20 -8.88
N GLU A 39 5.07 -22.01 -8.23
CA GLU A 39 3.95 -21.55 -7.41
C GLU A 39 4.45 -20.80 -6.16
N PRO A 40 3.63 -19.87 -5.62
CA PRO A 40 3.90 -19.26 -4.33
C PRO A 40 3.98 -20.30 -3.22
N LEU A 41 4.72 -19.98 -2.17
CA LEU A 41 4.78 -20.82 -0.95
C LEU A 41 5.01 -19.96 0.29
N LEU A 42 4.58 -20.46 1.44
CA LEU A 42 4.82 -19.84 2.72
C LEU A 42 6.25 -20.10 3.18
N VAL A 43 6.96 -19.03 3.52
CA VAL A 43 8.29 -19.06 4.12
C VAL A 43 8.18 -18.72 5.60
N GLU A 44 8.71 -19.56 6.44
CA GLU A 44 8.86 -19.31 7.88
C GLU A 44 10.27 -18.77 8.15
N ASN A 45 10.35 -17.64 8.82
CA ASN A 45 11.61 -17.01 9.18
C ASN A 45 11.92 -17.25 10.65
N ASP A 46 13.07 -17.86 10.92
CA ASP A 46 13.59 -18.10 12.27
C ASP A 46 14.29 -16.89 12.89
N GLY A 47 14.16 -15.72 12.27
CA GLY A 47 14.81 -14.49 12.71
C GLY A 47 16.17 -14.23 12.05
N THR A 48 16.55 -14.98 11.03
CA THR A 48 17.85 -14.82 10.34
C THR A 48 17.71 -14.38 8.88
N LEU A 49 16.55 -14.60 8.27
CA LEU A 49 16.33 -14.36 6.86
C LEU A 49 16.15 -12.88 6.56
N LEU A 50 17.06 -12.34 5.76
CA LEU A 50 17.02 -10.97 5.25
C LEU A 50 16.43 -10.93 3.84
N GLY A 51 15.64 -9.92 3.54
CA GLY A 51 15.06 -9.72 2.22
C GLY A 51 14.31 -8.41 2.10
N SER A 52 13.91 -8.09 0.90
CA SER A 52 12.96 -7.02 0.63
C SER A 52 11.57 -7.62 0.40
N TYR A 53 10.54 -7.01 0.96
CA TYR A 53 9.18 -7.52 0.86
C TYR A 53 8.14 -6.44 0.62
N VAL A 54 7.01 -6.86 0.11
CA VAL A 54 5.81 -6.06 -0.14
C VAL A 54 4.77 -6.42 0.89
N THR A 55 3.96 -5.45 1.32
CA THR A 55 2.79 -5.69 2.17
C THR A 55 1.50 -5.44 1.38
N LEU A 56 0.44 -6.17 1.70
CA LEU A 56 -0.89 -5.97 1.15
C LEU A 56 -1.82 -5.38 2.20
N ASN A 57 -2.46 -4.26 1.85
CA ASN A 57 -3.59 -3.70 2.60
C ASN A 57 -4.87 -3.86 1.76
N TYR A 58 -5.85 -4.59 2.30
CA TYR A 58 -7.07 -4.93 1.58
C TYR A 58 -8.25 -5.14 2.54
N CYS A 59 -9.45 -5.18 1.99
CA CYS A 59 -10.66 -5.50 2.75
C CYS A 59 -10.90 -7.02 2.72
N TRP A 60 -11.05 -7.62 3.88
CA TRP A 60 -11.38 -9.05 4.00
C TRP A 60 -12.76 -9.37 3.43
N GLY A 61 -13.76 -8.53 3.76
CA GLY A 61 -15.15 -8.75 3.38
C GLY A 61 -15.80 -9.83 4.24
N SER A 62 -16.32 -10.87 3.59
CA SER A 62 -16.84 -12.07 4.28
C SER A 62 -15.69 -12.90 4.89
N PRO A 63 -16.00 -13.84 5.81
CA PRO A 63 -14.98 -14.70 6.42
C PRO A 63 -14.08 -15.34 5.38
N GLN A 64 -12.78 -15.23 5.58
CA GLN A 64 -11.81 -15.82 4.67
C GLN A 64 -11.74 -17.33 4.87
N THR A 65 -11.78 -18.04 3.76
CA THR A 65 -11.63 -19.49 3.73
C THR A 65 -10.18 -19.95 3.75
N LEU A 66 -9.26 -19.08 3.27
CA LEU A 66 -7.82 -19.36 3.23
C LEU A 66 -7.11 -18.51 4.26
N GLN A 67 -6.61 -19.15 5.31
CA GLN A 67 -5.89 -18.53 6.41
C GLN A 67 -4.73 -19.41 6.86
N LEU A 68 -3.70 -18.79 7.41
CA LEU A 68 -2.65 -19.52 8.10
C LEU A 68 -3.19 -19.99 9.46
N VAL A 69 -3.40 -21.29 9.56
CA VAL A 69 -3.72 -21.98 10.81
C VAL A 69 -2.75 -23.16 10.98
N ARG A 70 -2.64 -23.71 12.17
CA ARG A 70 -1.70 -24.83 12.43
C ARG A 70 -1.89 -25.99 11.46
N SER A 71 -3.13 -26.31 11.09
CA SER A 71 -3.44 -27.42 10.16
C SER A 71 -3.10 -27.11 8.70
N SER A 72 -3.09 -25.85 8.27
CA SER A 72 -2.77 -25.44 6.89
C SER A 72 -1.30 -25.10 6.67
N LYS A 73 -0.54 -24.89 7.73
CA LYS A 73 0.83 -24.36 7.69
C LYS A 73 1.75 -25.17 6.78
N GLU A 74 1.82 -26.48 6.98
CA GLU A 74 2.75 -27.33 6.20
C GLU A 74 2.35 -27.40 4.73
N GLY A 75 1.04 -27.50 4.42
CA GLY A 75 0.58 -27.45 3.03
C GLY A 75 0.91 -26.12 2.34
N LEU A 76 0.77 -24.99 3.03
CA LEU A 76 1.14 -23.68 2.50
C LEU A 76 2.65 -23.53 2.29
N LYS A 77 3.48 -24.19 3.10
CA LYS A 77 4.94 -24.24 2.93
C LYS A 77 5.37 -25.08 1.74
N GLU A 78 4.61 -26.11 1.39
CA GLU A 78 4.89 -26.93 0.21
C GLU A 78 4.47 -26.22 -1.07
N CYS A 79 3.25 -25.72 -1.12
CA CYS A 79 2.70 -25.04 -2.29
C CYS A 79 1.46 -24.23 -1.92
N THR A 80 1.39 -23.02 -2.42
CA THR A 80 0.19 -22.18 -2.38
C THR A 80 -0.23 -21.88 -3.82
N ALA A 81 -0.94 -22.84 -4.45
CA ALA A 81 -1.30 -22.73 -5.86
C ALA A 81 -1.98 -21.38 -6.16
N LEU A 82 -1.41 -20.63 -7.11
CA LEU A 82 -1.89 -19.28 -7.44
C LEU A 82 -3.39 -19.27 -7.77
N ASP A 83 -3.86 -20.32 -8.46
CA ASP A 83 -5.27 -20.44 -8.85
C ASP A 83 -6.22 -20.73 -7.68
N SER A 84 -5.71 -21.23 -6.56
CA SER A 84 -6.49 -21.44 -5.33
C SER A 84 -6.64 -20.18 -4.49
N LEU A 85 -5.83 -19.16 -4.75
CA LEU A 85 -5.90 -17.90 -4.02
C LEU A 85 -7.17 -17.11 -4.37
N PRO A 86 -7.81 -16.47 -3.38
CA PRO A 86 -8.81 -15.44 -3.64
C PRO A 86 -8.25 -14.34 -4.56
N GLN A 87 -9.09 -13.74 -5.38
CA GLN A 87 -8.66 -12.86 -6.47
C GLN A 87 -7.76 -11.69 -5.99
N THR A 88 -8.07 -11.07 -4.85
CA THR A 88 -7.24 -9.95 -4.31
C THR A 88 -5.83 -10.43 -3.94
N LEU A 89 -5.69 -11.63 -3.37
CA LEU A 89 -4.39 -12.19 -3.05
C LEU A 89 -3.63 -12.61 -4.31
N LYS A 90 -4.32 -13.19 -5.29
CA LYS A 90 -3.78 -13.51 -6.61
C LYS A 90 -3.21 -12.25 -7.29
N ASP A 91 -3.98 -11.17 -7.31
CA ASP A 91 -3.57 -9.90 -7.87
C ASP A 91 -2.34 -9.33 -7.16
N ALA A 92 -2.27 -9.44 -5.83
CA ALA A 92 -1.13 -8.99 -5.05
C ALA A 92 0.14 -9.79 -5.37
N VAL A 93 0.05 -11.11 -5.53
CA VAL A 93 1.17 -11.95 -5.99
C VAL A 93 1.66 -11.50 -7.36
N ILE A 94 0.75 -11.30 -8.31
CA ILE A 94 1.09 -10.84 -9.68
C ILE A 94 1.81 -9.49 -9.64
N ILE A 95 1.33 -8.54 -8.85
CA ILE A 95 1.97 -7.21 -8.74
C ILE A 95 3.32 -7.33 -8.05
N THR A 96 3.44 -8.11 -6.99
CA THR A 96 4.71 -8.32 -6.29
C THR A 96 5.78 -8.87 -7.23
N ARG A 97 5.44 -9.88 -8.05
CA ARG A 97 6.32 -10.40 -9.11
C ARG A 97 6.71 -9.30 -10.12
N ARG A 98 5.75 -8.50 -10.59
CA ARG A 98 5.98 -7.40 -11.56
C ARG A 98 6.83 -6.26 -11.00
N LEU A 99 6.83 -6.07 -9.69
CA LEU A 99 7.70 -5.13 -8.99
C LEU A 99 9.12 -5.67 -8.80
N GLY A 100 9.39 -6.91 -9.23
CA GLY A 100 10.68 -7.58 -9.03
C GLY A 100 10.95 -7.93 -7.56
N GLN A 101 9.89 -8.05 -6.75
CA GLN A 101 10.00 -8.43 -5.34
C GLN A 101 9.69 -9.90 -5.15
N GLN A 102 10.44 -10.55 -4.26
CA GLN A 102 10.30 -11.98 -4.00
C GLN A 102 9.26 -12.27 -2.91
N TYR A 103 9.16 -11.40 -1.91
CA TYR A 103 8.35 -11.69 -0.74
C TYR A 103 7.14 -10.76 -0.63
N LEU A 104 6.00 -11.35 -0.26
CA LEU A 104 4.73 -10.67 0.00
C LEU A 104 4.26 -11.02 1.41
N TRP A 105 3.94 -10.02 2.20
CA TRP A 105 3.30 -10.19 3.50
C TRP A 105 1.79 -9.88 3.40
N VAL A 106 0.98 -10.81 3.87
CA VAL A 106 -0.49 -10.72 3.91
C VAL A 106 -0.95 -11.21 5.27
N ASP A 107 -1.69 -10.39 5.99
CA ASP A 107 -2.15 -10.68 7.36
C ASP A 107 -2.83 -12.05 7.50
N ALA A 108 -3.71 -12.41 6.57
CA ALA A 108 -4.40 -13.70 6.61
C ALA A 108 -3.49 -14.92 6.44
N LEU A 109 -2.38 -14.79 5.71
CA LEU A 109 -1.47 -15.89 5.39
C LEU A 109 -0.13 -15.82 6.12
N CYS A 110 0.14 -14.71 6.80
CA CYS A 110 1.42 -14.50 7.48
C CYS A 110 1.25 -14.30 9.00
N ILE A 111 0.02 -14.30 9.50
CA ILE A 111 -0.30 -14.33 10.93
C ILE A 111 -1.02 -15.64 11.23
N LEU A 112 -0.53 -16.38 12.23
CA LEU A 112 -1.18 -17.63 12.67
C LEU A 112 -2.52 -17.27 13.34
N GLN A 113 -3.64 -17.66 12.72
CA GLN A 113 -4.97 -17.18 13.10
C GLN A 113 -5.61 -17.95 14.26
N ASP A 114 -5.20 -19.19 14.47
CA ASP A 114 -5.71 -20.10 15.50
C ASP A 114 -4.82 -20.20 16.74
N ASP A 115 -3.85 -19.30 16.88
CA ASP A 115 -2.99 -19.14 18.05
C ASP A 115 -3.10 -17.70 18.57
N ASN A 116 -3.85 -17.49 19.63
CA ASN A 116 -4.12 -16.14 20.15
C ASN A 116 -2.87 -15.41 20.63
N GLU A 117 -1.91 -16.11 21.23
CA GLU A 117 -0.67 -15.52 21.75
C GLU A 117 0.23 -15.08 20.60
N ALA A 118 0.52 -15.98 19.67
CA ALA A 118 1.31 -15.69 18.46
C ALA A 118 0.64 -14.59 17.60
N LYS A 119 -0.70 -14.62 17.50
CA LYS A 119 -1.47 -13.60 16.78
C LYS A 119 -1.29 -12.22 17.39
N GLN A 120 -1.41 -12.08 18.71
CA GLN A 120 -1.25 -10.80 19.41
C GLN A 120 0.19 -10.27 19.30
N GLU A 121 1.17 -11.15 19.39
CA GLU A 121 2.56 -10.77 19.19
C GLU A 121 2.81 -10.19 17.79
N GLU A 122 2.33 -10.88 16.74
CA GLU A 122 2.51 -10.43 15.36
C GLU A 122 1.71 -9.13 15.07
N ILE A 123 0.49 -9.00 15.60
CA ILE A 123 -0.31 -7.76 15.53
C ILE A 123 0.45 -6.60 16.16
N SER A 124 1.11 -6.80 17.30
CA SER A 124 1.91 -5.74 17.93
C SER A 124 3.08 -5.25 17.07
N ARG A 125 3.56 -6.11 16.16
CA ARG A 125 4.65 -5.82 15.22
C ARG A 125 4.17 -5.27 13.87
N MET A 126 2.86 -5.26 13.58
CA MET A 126 2.32 -4.86 12.27
C MET A 126 2.83 -3.49 11.82
N SER A 127 2.89 -2.51 12.72
CA SER A 127 3.40 -1.18 12.38
C SER A 127 4.84 -1.23 11.87
N GLN A 128 5.68 -2.09 12.47
CA GLN A 128 7.06 -2.27 12.05
C GLN A 128 7.15 -3.05 10.73
N ILE A 129 6.28 -4.05 10.53
CA ILE A 129 6.20 -4.82 9.28
C ILE A 129 5.87 -3.89 8.12
N TYR A 130 4.82 -3.05 8.24
CA TYR A 130 4.48 -2.07 7.20
C TYR A 130 5.59 -1.02 7.00
N LYS A 131 6.23 -0.57 8.07
CA LYS A 131 7.32 0.41 8.01
C LYS A 131 8.55 -0.11 7.27
N ASN A 132 8.88 -1.39 7.44
CA ASN A 132 10.07 -2.01 6.89
C ASN A 132 9.84 -2.60 5.48
N SER A 133 8.60 -2.66 5.01
CA SER A 133 8.30 -3.09 3.64
C SER A 133 8.82 -2.08 2.62
N VAL A 134 9.17 -2.57 1.44
CA VAL A 134 9.57 -1.71 0.31
C VAL A 134 8.34 -1.03 -0.27
N PHE A 135 7.29 -1.81 -0.54
CA PHE A 135 6.01 -1.32 -1.02
C PHE A 135 4.88 -1.77 -0.12
N THR A 136 3.86 -0.94 0.01
CA THR A 136 2.54 -1.35 0.45
C THR A 136 1.58 -1.26 -0.73
N ILE A 137 1.00 -2.38 -1.14
CA ILE A 137 -0.09 -2.43 -2.11
C ILE A 137 -1.39 -2.16 -1.35
N GLN A 138 -2.15 -1.17 -1.78
CA GLN A 138 -3.47 -0.87 -1.25
C GLN A 138 -4.54 -1.21 -2.29
N ALA A 139 -5.33 -2.25 -2.04
CA ALA A 139 -6.44 -2.68 -2.89
C ALA A 139 -7.70 -1.83 -2.61
N ALA A 140 -7.62 -0.50 -2.84
CA ALA A 140 -8.66 0.44 -2.44
C ALA A 140 -9.96 0.31 -3.27
N SER A 141 -9.89 -0.29 -4.45
CA SER A 141 -11.06 -0.56 -5.29
C SER A 141 -11.80 -1.85 -4.95
N SER A 142 -11.26 -2.65 -4.02
CA SER A 142 -11.82 -3.95 -3.65
C SER A 142 -12.50 -3.90 -2.29
N ASN A 143 -13.75 -4.35 -2.22
CA ASN A 143 -14.52 -4.42 -0.98
C ASN A 143 -14.46 -5.80 -0.30
N SER A 144 -13.78 -6.76 -0.92
CA SER A 144 -13.60 -8.10 -0.37
C SER A 144 -12.41 -8.80 -1.00
N VAL A 145 -11.90 -9.83 -0.33
CA VAL A 145 -10.80 -10.67 -0.82
C VAL A 145 -11.10 -11.34 -2.15
N ALA A 146 -12.36 -11.59 -2.47
CA ALA A 146 -12.78 -12.28 -3.69
C ALA A 146 -12.85 -11.37 -4.93
N GLN A 147 -12.91 -10.05 -4.74
CA GLN A 147 -13.20 -9.12 -5.84
C GLN A 147 -11.98 -8.85 -6.74
N GLY A 148 -10.77 -8.82 -6.18
CA GLY A 148 -9.57 -8.38 -6.89
C GLY A 148 -9.51 -6.87 -7.09
N PHE A 149 -8.39 -6.39 -7.64
CA PHE A 149 -8.16 -4.97 -7.92
C PHE A 149 -7.48 -4.73 -9.29
N LEU A 150 -7.08 -5.79 -10.01
CA LEU A 150 -6.52 -5.71 -11.36
C LEU A 150 -7.62 -5.85 -12.44
N HIS A 151 -8.70 -5.11 -12.28
CA HIS A 151 -9.78 -5.10 -13.24
C HIS A 151 -9.69 -3.88 -14.17
N THR A 152 -10.34 -3.97 -15.33
CA THR A 152 -10.49 -2.82 -16.24
C THR A 152 -11.25 -1.70 -15.55
N ARG A 153 -10.62 -0.56 -15.41
CA ARG A 153 -11.24 0.63 -14.83
C ARG A 153 -12.17 1.30 -15.86
N LYS A 154 -13.29 1.80 -15.39
CA LYS A 154 -14.19 2.58 -16.25
C LYS A 154 -13.52 3.90 -16.63
N ALA A 155 -13.56 4.24 -17.91
CA ALA A 155 -13.15 5.57 -18.34
C ALA A 155 -13.96 6.65 -17.60
N PRO A 156 -13.35 7.83 -17.33
CA PRO A 156 -14.09 8.95 -16.76
C PRO A 156 -15.36 9.22 -17.55
N SER A 157 -16.48 9.43 -16.85
CA SER A 157 -17.80 9.70 -17.49
C SER A 157 -17.80 10.99 -18.30
N ILE A 158 -16.88 11.91 -17.98
CA ILE A 158 -16.67 13.16 -18.70
C ILE A 158 -15.28 13.14 -19.30
N PRO A 159 -15.13 13.13 -20.64
CA PRO A 159 -13.83 13.14 -21.28
C PRO A 159 -13.10 14.45 -20.99
N PRO A 160 -11.78 14.46 -21.01
CA PRO A 160 -11.01 15.68 -20.85
C PRO A 160 -11.38 16.70 -21.95
N CYS A 161 -11.61 17.94 -21.54
CA CYS A 161 -11.82 19.03 -22.48
C CYS A 161 -10.47 19.57 -22.96
N LYS A 162 -10.22 19.51 -24.26
CA LYS A 162 -9.01 20.06 -24.87
C LYS A 162 -9.19 21.57 -25.04
N LEU A 163 -8.33 22.35 -24.41
CA LEU A 163 -8.34 23.81 -24.46
C LEU A 163 -7.07 24.30 -25.16
N LEU A 164 -7.19 25.23 -26.10
CA LEU A 164 -6.05 25.90 -26.72
C LEU A 164 -5.39 26.78 -25.67
N PHE A 165 -4.11 26.52 -25.41
CA PHE A 165 -3.33 27.27 -24.40
C PHE A 165 -2.55 28.41 -25.04
N SER A 166 -1.85 28.14 -26.16
CA SER A 166 -1.08 29.15 -26.88
C SER A 166 -0.95 28.77 -28.35
N ARG A 167 -0.64 29.80 -29.18
CA ARG A 167 -0.21 29.63 -30.55
C ARG A 167 1.08 30.43 -30.71
N ASP A 168 2.14 29.81 -31.25
CA ASP A 168 3.38 30.51 -31.51
C ASP A 168 3.31 31.34 -32.81
N THR A 169 4.41 32.02 -33.13
CA THR A 169 4.51 32.87 -34.35
C THR A 169 4.54 32.06 -35.64
N GLU A 170 4.81 30.75 -35.56
CA GLU A 170 4.82 29.83 -36.69
C GLU A 170 3.48 29.12 -36.87
N GLY A 171 2.52 29.38 -35.99
CA GLY A 171 1.17 28.82 -36.04
C GLY A 171 1.01 27.47 -35.30
N HIS A 172 2.03 26.98 -34.61
CA HIS A 172 1.91 25.77 -33.78
C HIS A 172 1.07 26.03 -32.55
N GLU A 173 0.13 25.15 -32.32
CA GLU A 173 -0.80 25.24 -31.21
C GLU A 173 -0.41 24.32 -30.06
N SER A 174 -0.35 24.88 -28.84
CA SER A 174 -0.19 24.14 -27.61
C SER A 174 -1.55 24.03 -26.91
N TYR A 175 -1.80 22.89 -26.30
CA TYR A 175 -3.09 22.60 -25.67
C TYR A 175 -2.91 22.17 -24.22
N VAL A 176 -3.87 22.53 -23.37
CA VAL A 176 -4.07 21.99 -22.04
C VAL A 176 -5.36 21.18 -22.01
N TYR A 177 -5.40 20.19 -21.13
CA TYR A 177 -6.59 19.37 -20.95
C TYR A 177 -7.20 19.64 -19.59
N ALA A 178 -8.39 20.23 -19.59
CA ALA A 178 -9.19 20.35 -18.39
C ALA A 178 -9.93 19.02 -18.14
N ARG A 179 -9.80 18.50 -16.92
CA ARG A 179 -10.52 17.29 -16.47
C ARG A 179 -11.36 17.65 -15.26
N VAL A 180 -12.52 17.02 -15.16
CA VAL A 180 -13.21 16.98 -13.87
C VAL A 180 -12.38 16.10 -12.94
N PRO A 181 -11.94 16.61 -11.79
CA PRO A 181 -11.22 15.78 -10.83
C PRO A 181 -12.12 14.62 -10.40
N THR A 182 -11.74 13.41 -10.74
CA THR A 182 -12.34 12.22 -10.13
C THR A 182 -11.74 12.12 -8.74
N TYR A 183 -12.50 12.57 -7.76
CA TYR A 183 -12.11 12.42 -6.36
C TYR A 183 -12.47 11.01 -5.90
N THR A 184 -11.68 10.04 -6.26
CA THR A 184 -11.61 8.88 -5.39
C THR A 184 -10.95 9.40 -4.10
N LYS A 185 -11.67 9.28 -3.01
CA LYS A 185 -11.12 9.54 -1.69
C LYS A 185 -9.96 8.56 -1.53
N VAL A 186 -8.77 8.96 -1.99
CA VAL A 186 -7.53 8.27 -1.66
C VAL A 186 -7.40 8.47 -0.16
N VAL A 187 -8.04 7.56 0.54
CA VAL A 187 -8.14 7.57 1.98
C VAL A 187 -6.80 7.12 2.51
N GLY A 188 -6.19 7.98 3.20
CA GLY A 188 -5.05 7.76 4.01
C GLY A 188 -3.88 8.59 3.54
N ASP A 189 -3.49 9.50 4.40
CA ASP A 189 -2.15 10.03 4.37
C ASP A 189 -1.20 8.83 4.27
N ALA A 190 -0.36 8.80 3.24
CA ALA A 190 0.78 7.90 3.26
C ALA A 190 1.41 8.10 4.64
N PRO A 191 1.58 7.06 5.45
CA PRO A 191 2.05 7.24 6.81
C PRO A 191 3.36 8.00 6.74
N THR A 192 3.35 9.24 7.23
CA THR A 192 4.45 10.20 7.12
C THR A 192 5.77 9.65 7.67
N ASN A 193 5.69 8.57 8.42
CA ASN A 193 6.81 7.83 9.00
C ASN A 193 7.06 6.45 8.36
N SER A 194 6.28 6.03 7.35
CA SER A 194 6.58 4.80 6.62
C SER A 194 7.76 5.01 5.69
N ARG A 195 8.66 4.04 5.64
CA ARG A 195 9.69 3.99 4.59
C ARG A 195 9.12 3.46 3.29
N ALA A 196 8.02 2.72 3.34
CA ALA A 196 7.42 2.07 2.19
C ALA A 196 6.85 3.06 1.17
N TRP A 197 7.02 2.75 -0.10
CA TRP A 197 6.23 3.35 -1.16
C TRP A 197 4.83 2.74 -1.15
N LEU A 198 3.84 3.56 -1.46
CA LEU A 198 2.44 3.15 -1.47
C LEU A 198 1.94 3.06 -2.91
N LEU A 199 1.44 1.89 -3.29
CA LEU A 199 0.75 1.65 -4.55
C LEU A 199 -0.74 1.49 -4.29
N ILE A 200 -1.53 2.48 -4.69
CA ILE A 200 -2.96 2.50 -4.43
C ILE A 200 -3.71 2.15 -5.71
N TYR A 201 -4.37 1.02 -5.71
CA TYR A 201 -5.27 0.59 -6.79
C TYR A 201 -6.69 1.05 -6.47
N ALA A 202 -7.02 2.27 -6.89
CA ALA A 202 -8.33 2.85 -6.68
C ALA A 202 -9.28 2.53 -7.84
N SER A 203 -10.56 2.87 -7.70
CA SER A 203 -11.58 2.60 -8.71
C SER A 203 -11.40 3.41 -10.00
N ASP A 204 -10.73 4.55 -9.92
CA ASP A 204 -10.49 5.46 -11.04
C ASP A 204 -9.11 5.25 -11.68
N GLN A 205 -8.06 5.10 -10.91
CA GLN A 205 -6.69 4.98 -11.40
C GLN A 205 -5.73 4.41 -10.35
N VAL A 206 -4.48 4.17 -10.74
CA VAL A 206 -3.39 3.80 -9.83
C VAL A 206 -2.65 5.05 -9.37
N TYR A 207 -2.31 5.08 -8.10
CA TYR A 207 -1.48 6.11 -7.49
C TYR A 207 -0.19 5.50 -6.96
N PHE A 208 0.91 6.16 -7.22
CA PHE A 208 2.18 5.89 -6.57
C PHE A 208 2.44 7.04 -5.59
N ALA A 209 2.54 6.74 -4.32
CA ALA A 209 2.83 7.73 -3.29
C ALA A 209 4.15 7.41 -2.58
N CYS A 210 4.95 8.44 -2.37
CA CYS A 210 6.12 8.42 -1.52
C CYS A 210 6.01 9.54 -0.47
N ARG A 211 7.02 9.69 0.38
CA ARG A 211 7.04 10.74 1.40
C ARG A 211 6.91 12.16 0.85
N GLN A 212 7.33 12.40 -0.38
CA GLN A 212 7.40 13.76 -0.95
C GLN A 212 6.35 14.03 -2.02
N SER A 213 5.91 13.00 -2.75
CA SER A 213 5.03 13.20 -3.89
C SER A 213 4.03 12.08 -4.08
N VAL A 214 2.91 12.41 -4.70
CA VAL A 214 1.94 11.45 -5.22
C VAL A 214 1.88 11.61 -6.73
N LYS A 215 2.13 10.55 -7.45
CA LYS A 215 2.00 10.46 -8.91
C LYS A 215 0.79 9.61 -9.25
N ARG A 216 0.12 9.97 -10.32
CA ARG A 216 -1.08 9.31 -10.82
C ARG A 216 -0.81 8.67 -12.16
N GLU A 217 -1.59 7.64 -12.47
CA GLU A 217 -1.50 6.92 -13.76
C GLU A 217 -1.73 7.85 -14.97
N ASP A 218 -2.51 8.91 -14.82
CA ASP A 218 -2.76 9.92 -15.85
C ASP A 218 -1.63 10.94 -16.05
N GLY A 219 -0.49 10.74 -15.36
CA GLY A 219 0.67 11.62 -15.42
C GLY A 219 0.59 12.86 -14.52
N MET A 220 -0.52 13.08 -13.84
CA MET A 220 -0.62 14.15 -12.85
C MET A 220 0.23 13.83 -11.63
N TRP A 221 0.82 14.86 -11.04
CA TRP A 221 1.59 14.74 -9.82
C TRP A 221 1.24 15.88 -8.85
N GLY A 222 1.51 15.67 -7.57
CA GLY A 222 1.32 16.67 -6.54
C GLY A 222 2.16 16.34 -5.32
N PRO A 223 2.35 17.29 -4.41
CA PRO A 223 2.99 17.02 -3.13
C PRO A 223 2.14 16.02 -2.34
N SER A 224 2.78 15.12 -1.59
CA SER A 224 2.08 14.14 -0.74
C SER A 224 1.13 14.79 0.26
N TYR A 225 1.35 16.06 0.57
CA TYR A 225 0.61 16.85 1.54
C TYR A 225 -0.44 17.78 0.92
N GLY A 226 -0.89 17.56 -0.32
CA GLY A 226 -1.73 18.51 -1.04
C GLY A 226 -2.82 17.96 -1.91
N GLY A 227 -3.32 16.76 -1.67
CA GLY A 227 -4.56 16.31 -2.31
C GLY A 227 -5.73 17.16 -1.82
N PRO A 228 -6.59 17.73 -2.71
CA PRO A 228 -7.57 18.75 -2.36
C PRO A 228 -8.83 18.26 -1.65
N THR A 229 -8.75 17.24 -0.81
CA THR A 229 -9.96 16.65 -0.19
C THR A 229 -9.85 16.25 1.27
N ILE A 230 -8.83 16.67 1.98
CA ILE A 230 -8.93 16.64 3.43
C ILE A 230 -9.44 18.00 3.88
N SER A 231 -10.61 18.02 4.53
CA SER A 231 -11.16 19.23 5.11
C SER A 231 -10.08 19.97 5.90
N PRO A 232 -9.94 21.30 5.75
CA PRO A 232 -8.93 22.08 6.48
C PRO A 232 -8.96 21.89 8.00
N ARG A 233 -10.04 21.36 8.56
CA ARG A 233 -10.17 21.05 9.98
C ARG A 233 -9.36 19.85 10.42
N HIS A 234 -9.14 18.85 9.56
CA HIS A 234 -8.29 17.68 9.89
C HIS A 234 -6.80 17.95 9.67
N TYR A 235 -6.46 18.92 8.79
CA TYR A 235 -5.07 19.31 8.56
C TYR A 235 -4.42 20.05 9.74
N ARG A 236 -5.22 20.70 10.59
CA ARG A 236 -4.68 21.43 11.75
C ARG A 236 -4.17 20.50 12.86
N THR A 237 -4.66 19.26 12.90
CA THR A 237 -4.25 18.26 13.89
C THR A 237 -3.05 17.42 13.42
N LEU A 238 -2.76 17.41 12.12
CA LEU A 238 -1.72 16.56 11.53
C LEU A 238 -0.55 17.34 10.93
N ARG A 239 -0.46 18.64 11.14
CA ARG A 239 0.79 19.35 10.88
C ARG A 239 1.76 19.03 12.02
N PRO A 240 2.74 18.17 11.80
CA PRO A 240 3.91 18.28 12.62
C PRO A 240 4.59 19.59 12.22
N ASN A 241 4.51 20.61 13.03
CA ASN A 241 5.55 21.61 13.11
C ASN A 241 6.88 20.95 13.54
N LEU A 242 7.07 19.70 13.16
CA LEU A 242 8.13 18.80 13.61
C LEU A 242 9.48 19.10 13.00
N PHE A 243 9.54 20.00 12.01
CA PHE A 243 10.84 20.30 11.39
C PHE A 243 11.34 21.73 11.63
N ASN A 244 10.60 22.57 12.33
CA ASN A 244 11.06 23.96 12.46
C ASN A 244 10.77 24.70 13.78
N GLN A 245 10.55 24.04 14.91
CA GLN A 245 10.74 24.74 16.21
C GLN A 245 10.94 23.73 17.33
N GLY A 246 11.99 23.99 18.11
CA GLY A 246 12.51 23.17 19.15
C GLY A 246 11.49 22.59 20.12
N GLY A 247 11.67 21.31 20.44
CA GLY A 247 11.45 20.85 21.78
C GLY A 247 10.15 20.12 22.06
N LEU A 248 9.64 19.25 21.18
CA LEU A 248 8.73 18.19 21.67
C LEU A 248 9.54 17.16 22.44
N SER A 249 9.08 16.84 23.64
CA SER A 249 9.63 15.75 24.43
C SER A 249 9.42 14.39 23.73
N ALA A 250 10.25 13.41 24.07
CA ALA A 250 10.12 12.05 23.52
C ALA A 250 8.74 11.43 23.76
N SER A 251 8.02 11.84 24.84
CA SER A 251 6.65 11.43 25.15
C SER A 251 5.62 12.05 24.18
N GLU A 252 5.75 13.33 23.86
CA GLU A 252 4.86 14.02 22.93
C GLU A 252 5.04 13.50 21.51
N MET A 253 6.28 13.23 21.07
CA MET A 253 6.55 12.56 19.79
C MET A 253 5.93 11.15 19.72
N ARG A 254 5.94 10.43 20.83
CA ARG A 254 5.35 9.09 20.91
C ARG A 254 3.83 9.15 20.84
N GLU A 255 3.19 10.10 21.50
CA GLU A 255 1.74 10.30 21.45
C GLU A 255 1.28 10.76 20.07
N GLU A 256 1.99 11.69 19.43
CA GLU A 256 1.69 12.13 18.05
C GLU A 256 1.91 11.01 17.03
N THR A 257 2.97 10.20 17.20
CA THR A 257 3.21 9.03 16.35
C THR A 257 2.12 7.97 16.52
N LEU A 258 1.66 7.73 17.75
CA LEU A 258 0.56 6.82 18.04
C LEU A 258 -0.77 7.37 17.51
N ALA A 259 -1.03 8.67 17.65
CA ALA A 259 -2.24 9.31 17.12
C ALA A 259 -2.26 9.27 15.58
N ALA A 260 -1.12 9.52 14.90
CA ALA A 260 -0.99 9.38 13.46
C ALA A 260 -1.15 7.92 13.01
N TRP A 261 -0.63 6.97 13.79
CA TRP A 261 -0.81 5.55 13.55
C TRP A 261 -2.27 5.12 13.74
N TYR A 262 -2.90 5.53 14.86
CA TYR A 262 -4.32 5.28 15.11
C TYR A 262 -5.21 5.92 14.04
N THR A 263 -4.93 7.13 13.60
CA THR A 263 -5.73 7.82 12.59
C THR A 263 -5.47 7.28 11.19
N GLY A 264 -4.24 6.94 10.86
CA GLY A 264 -3.87 6.40 9.54
C GLY A 264 -4.28 4.94 9.36
N ILE A 265 -4.04 4.08 10.35
CA ILE A 265 -4.32 2.65 10.25
C ILE A 265 -5.72 2.30 10.79
N SER A 266 -6.17 2.89 11.90
CA SER A 266 -7.47 2.56 12.46
C SER A 266 -8.63 3.07 11.61
N LEU A 267 -8.49 4.19 10.89
CA LEU A 267 -9.49 4.60 9.90
C LEU A 267 -9.62 3.56 8.76
N PHE A 268 -8.55 2.89 8.39
CA PHE A 268 -8.61 1.78 7.43
C PHE A 268 -9.22 0.52 8.04
N TYR A 269 -9.00 0.26 9.33
CA TYR A 269 -9.62 -0.85 10.05
C TYR A 269 -11.11 -0.62 10.34
N THR A 270 -11.55 0.60 10.64
CA THR A 270 -12.96 0.92 10.95
C THR A 270 -13.87 0.93 9.73
N TYR A 271 -13.35 1.02 8.52
CA TYR A 271 -14.13 0.76 7.30
C TYR A 271 -14.21 -0.72 6.93
N ARG A 272 -13.48 -1.60 7.62
CA ARG A 272 -13.72 -3.04 7.55
C ARG A 272 -14.99 -3.33 8.34
N SER A 273 -15.90 -4.11 7.77
CA SER A 273 -16.97 -4.73 8.56
C SER A 273 -16.28 -5.64 9.57
N ILE A 274 -16.06 -5.14 10.78
CA ILE A 274 -15.52 -5.93 11.88
C ILE A 274 -16.57 -7.00 12.16
N THR A 275 -16.26 -8.23 11.83
CA THR A 275 -17.15 -9.38 12.01
C THR A 275 -17.08 -9.93 13.43
N ASP A 276 -16.09 -9.53 14.23
CA ASP A 276 -15.96 -9.85 15.64
C ASP A 276 -15.55 -8.58 16.42
N SER A 277 -16.28 -8.28 17.51
CA SER A 277 -15.98 -7.14 18.39
C SER A 277 -14.66 -7.29 19.16
N ARG A 278 -13.91 -8.38 18.91
CA ARG A 278 -12.60 -8.68 19.49
C ARG A 278 -11.46 -8.52 18.49
N ASP A 279 -11.75 -8.22 17.23
CA ASP A 279 -10.80 -7.86 16.18
C ASP A 279 -10.63 -6.33 16.17
#